data_65d45a873898b85c4225e53f4e901c14
#
_entry.id   65d45a873898b85c4225e53f4e901c14
#
_cell.length_a   1.000
_cell.length_b   1.000
_cell.length_c   1.000
_cell.angle_alpha   90.00
_cell.angle_beta   90.00
_cell.angle_gamma   90.00
#
_symmetry.space_group_name_H-M   'P 1'
#
loop_
_entity.id
_entity.type
_entity.pdbx_description
1 polymer ?
#
loop_
_entity_poly.entity_id
_entity_poly.type
_entity_poly.pdbx_seq_one_letter_code
_entity_poly.pdbx_strand_id
1 'polypeptide(L)'
;MTMIGPIIIAVLIIIFLIVFFTLVPVGLWISALSARVPVGLGTLIGMRLRRVVPSRVVKPLIKAVKAGLDLEVNQLESHYLAGGDVDNTVDALIAAHRANIELDFSRAAAIDLAGRDVLEAVQTSVTPKVIRTPEFTGVAQNGVEVKVITQITVQSNIERIVGGAGEDTVIARVGEAVVSTVGETREHTDVLENPNSISKKVQEQGLGDGTAYTILSIDIAEMRIGDNIKAKLDIEKANADMEVAQAAASKRKAEAIALEQENRAAVVAAEAEVPRALSRALEEGNLGVMDYCKMENVQSDTAMRESIAHEDEK
;
A
#
# COMPACT_ATOMS: atom_id res chain seq x y z
N MET A 1 -0.98 -58.51 62.25
CA MET A 1 -1.46 -57.13 62.09
C MET A 1 -0.33 -56.06 62.21
N THR A 2 0.93 -56.44 62.37
CA THR A 2 2.05 -55.52 62.69
C THR A 2 2.87 -55.01 61.46
N MET A 3 2.62 -55.52 60.26
CA MET A 3 3.39 -55.12 59.09
C MET A 3 2.71 -54.06 58.18
N ILE A 4 1.41 -53.81 58.39
CA ILE A 4 0.63 -52.86 57.55
C ILE A 4 0.99 -51.42 57.89
N GLY A 5 1.25 -51.08 59.17
CA GLY A 5 1.62 -49.74 59.61
C GLY A 5 2.90 -49.18 58.97
N PRO A 6 4.03 -49.92 59.00
CA PRO A 6 5.27 -49.44 58.39
C PRO A 6 5.18 -49.32 56.86
N ILE A 7 4.36 -50.14 56.19
CA ILE A 7 4.16 -50.06 54.74
C ILE A 7 3.38 -48.78 54.36
N ILE A 8 2.33 -48.44 55.13
CA ILE A 8 1.57 -47.19 54.91
C ILE A 8 2.46 -45.98 55.11
N ILE A 9 3.30 -45.96 56.16
CA ILE A 9 4.24 -44.88 56.43
C ILE A 9 5.26 -44.75 55.30
N ALA A 10 5.81 -45.86 54.80
CA ALA A 10 6.74 -45.84 53.69
C ALA A 10 6.10 -45.28 52.39
N VAL A 11 4.85 -45.67 52.08
CA VAL A 11 4.10 -45.13 50.94
C VAL A 11 3.81 -43.66 51.09
N LEU A 12 3.43 -43.15 52.29
CA LEU A 12 3.23 -41.74 52.56
C LEU A 12 4.53 -40.94 52.39
N ILE A 13 5.66 -41.47 52.83
CA ILE A 13 7.00 -40.83 52.67
C ILE A 13 7.34 -40.75 51.18
N ILE A 14 7.12 -41.79 50.41
CA ILE A 14 7.39 -41.80 48.96
C ILE A 14 6.48 -40.79 48.25
N ILE A 15 5.20 -40.75 48.55
CA ILE A 15 4.27 -39.76 47.99
C ILE A 15 4.70 -38.34 48.38
N PHE A 16 5.08 -38.11 49.64
CA PHE A 16 5.59 -36.82 50.10
C PHE A 16 6.87 -36.41 49.32
N LEU A 17 7.81 -37.33 49.15
CA LEU A 17 9.05 -37.06 48.38
C LEU A 17 8.72 -36.75 46.91
N ILE A 18 7.85 -37.50 46.27
CA ILE A 18 7.41 -37.23 44.89
C ILE A 18 6.79 -35.83 44.78
N VAL A 19 5.85 -35.49 45.65
CA VAL A 19 5.21 -34.20 45.72
C VAL A 19 6.23 -33.09 46.00
N PHE A 20 7.12 -33.31 46.94
CA PHE A 20 8.19 -32.36 47.27
C PHE A 20 9.10 -32.07 46.08
N PHE A 21 9.65 -33.10 45.42
CA PHE A 21 10.53 -32.93 44.24
C PHE A 21 9.80 -32.38 43.01
N THR A 22 8.51 -32.58 42.88
CA THR A 22 7.71 -31.94 41.81
C THR A 22 7.37 -30.51 42.11
N LEU A 23 7.15 -30.11 43.37
CA LEU A 23 6.84 -28.76 43.78
C LEU A 23 8.11 -27.89 43.89
N VAL A 24 9.21 -28.44 44.38
CA VAL A 24 10.45 -27.71 44.67
C VAL A 24 11.49 -27.99 43.58
N PRO A 25 11.81 -27.05 42.69
CA PRO A 25 12.86 -27.22 41.69
C PRO A 25 14.23 -27.06 42.31
N VAL A 26 14.67 -28.07 43.07
CA VAL A 26 15.93 -28.06 43.83
C VAL A 26 17.15 -27.77 42.94
N GLY A 27 17.20 -28.31 41.74
CA GLY A 27 18.26 -28.05 40.77
C GLY A 27 18.40 -26.58 40.38
N LEU A 28 17.25 -25.90 40.24
CA LEU A 28 17.24 -24.46 39.95
C LEU A 28 17.72 -23.62 41.14
N TRP A 29 17.33 -24.04 42.36
CA TRP A 29 17.82 -23.39 43.60
C TRP A 29 19.34 -23.51 43.75
N ILE A 30 19.91 -24.70 43.52
CA ILE A 30 21.36 -24.90 43.56
C ILE A 30 22.07 -24.03 42.53
N SER A 31 21.51 -23.90 41.32
CA SER A 31 22.02 -23.03 40.26
C SER A 31 21.99 -21.55 40.65
N ALA A 32 20.90 -21.10 41.28
CA ALA A 32 20.75 -19.73 41.78
C ALA A 32 21.75 -19.44 42.91
N LEU A 33 21.87 -20.38 43.86
CA LEU A 33 22.86 -20.27 44.98
C LEU A 33 24.28 -20.19 44.45
N SER A 34 24.68 -21.03 43.50
CA SER A 34 25.98 -21.05 42.87
C SER A 34 26.29 -19.74 42.13
N ALA A 35 25.25 -19.07 41.61
CA ALA A 35 25.35 -17.76 40.95
C ALA A 35 25.26 -16.57 41.92
N ARG A 36 25.18 -16.81 43.23
CA ARG A 36 24.99 -15.80 44.28
C ARG A 36 23.72 -14.98 44.12
N VAL A 37 22.70 -15.57 43.52
CA VAL A 37 21.39 -14.93 43.36
C VAL A 37 20.57 -15.16 44.63
N PRO A 38 20.03 -14.14 45.30
CA PRO A 38 19.30 -14.25 46.55
C PRO A 38 17.88 -14.80 46.34
N VAL A 39 17.75 -16.07 45.91
CA VAL A 39 16.46 -16.74 45.72
C VAL A 39 16.32 -17.86 46.74
N GLY A 40 15.36 -17.72 47.66
CA GLY A 40 15.06 -18.74 48.65
C GLY A 40 14.16 -19.85 48.10
N LEU A 41 14.21 -21.04 48.72
CA LEU A 41 13.26 -22.13 48.37
C LEU A 41 11.80 -21.72 48.56
N GLY A 42 11.46 -20.89 49.55
CA GLY A 42 10.14 -20.36 49.77
C GLY A 42 9.63 -19.49 48.60
N THR A 43 10.52 -18.68 48.01
CA THR A 43 10.23 -17.87 46.82
C THR A 43 9.88 -18.74 45.61
N LEU A 44 10.65 -19.83 45.38
CA LEU A 44 10.40 -20.76 44.28
C LEU A 44 9.06 -21.52 44.43
N ILE A 45 8.73 -21.92 45.66
CA ILE A 45 7.43 -22.53 45.98
C ILE A 45 6.31 -21.51 45.78
N GLY A 46 6.49 -20.29 46.27
CA GLY A 46 5.54 -19.20 46.12
C GLY A 46 5.24 -18.87 44.66
N MET A 47 6.26 -18.79 43.80
CA MET A 47 6.12 -18.64 42.34
C MET A 47 5.24 -19.73 41.75
N ARG A 48 5.50 -20.99 42.12
CA ARG A 48 4.74 -22.13 41.59
C ARG A 48 3.27 -22.10 42.03
N LEU A 49 2.99 -21.67 43.25
CA LEU A 49 1.62 -21.48 43.74
C LEU A 49 0.88 -20.35 43.02
N ARG A 50 1.61 -19.30 42.58
CA ARG A 50 1.08 -18.20 41.76
C ARG A 50 1.04 -18.52 40.26
N ARG A 51 1.30 -19.79 39.88
CA ARG A 51 1.34 -20.27 38.48
C ARG A 51 2.46 -19.66 37.64
N VAL A 52 3.49 -19.12 38.29
CA VAL A 52 4.71 -18.69 37.62
C VAL A 52 5.62 -19.89 37.43
N VAL A 53 6.22 -20.02 36.25
CA VAL A 53 7.23 -21.05 35.97
C VAL A 53 8.59 -20.55 36.50
N PRO A 54 9.14 -21.09 37.62
CA PRO A 54 10.32 -20.51 38.26
C PRO A 54 11.55 -20.43 37.33
N SER A 55 11.69 -21.38 36.40
CA SER A 55 12.80 -21.39 35.46
C SER A 55 12.77 -20.21 34.46
N ARG A 56 11.61 -19.67 34.13
CA ARG A 56 11.44 -18.51 33.25
C ARG A 56 11.82 -17.19 33.90
N VAL A 57 11.89 -17.14 35.24
CA VAL A 57 12.28 -15.96 36.00
C VAL A 57 13.70 -16.09 36.52
N VAL A 58 14.05 -17.21 37.12
CA VAL A 58 15.34 -17.39 37.81
C VAL A 58 16.50 -17.57 36.83
N LYS A 59 16.34 -18.25 35.68
CA LYS A 59 17.42 -18.38 34.69
C LYS A 59 17.84 -17.03 34.10
N PRO A 60 16.92 -16.16 33.65
CA PRO A 60 17.27 -14.78 33.23
C PRO A 60 17.92 -14.00 34.36
N LEU A 61 17.42 -14.10 35.58
CA LEU A 61 17.99 -13.42 36.72
C LEU A 61 19.46 -13.86 36.95
N ILE A 62 19.75 -15.15 36.83
CA ILE A 62 21.14 -15.66 36.93
C ILE A 62 22.01 -15.06 35.80
N LYS A 63 21.46 -14.92 34.56
CA LYS A 63 22.20 -14.26 33.47
C LYS A 63 22.51 -12.81 33.81
N ALA A 64 21.51 -12.07 34.32
CA ALA A 64 21.63 -10.66 34.68
C ALA A 64 22.72 -10.44 35.75
N VAL A 65 22.65 -11.19 36.87
CA VAL A 65 23.65 -11.09 37.97
C VAL A 65 25.07 -11.44 37.48
N LYS A 66 25.21 -12.47 36.64
CA LYS A 66 26.51 -12.80 36.03
C LYS A 66 27.01 -11.70 35.08
N ALA A 67 26.14 -10.93 34.49
CA ALA A 67 26.47 -9.78 33.64
C ALA A 67 26.75 -8.49 34.46
N GLY A 68 26.57 -8.53 35.78
CA GLY A 68 26.82 -7.39 36.67
C GLY A 68 25.60 -6.48 36.85
N LEU A 69 24.39 -6.91 36.41
CA LEU A 69 23.15 -6.16 36.63
C LEU A 69 22.53 -6.51 37.98
N ASP A 70 22.04 -5.51 38.69
CA ASP A 70 21.32 -5.67 39.94
C ASP A 70 19.81 -5.64 39.66
N LEU A 71 19.20 -6.80 39.55
CA LEU A 71 17.78 -6.98 39.31
C LEU A 71 17.13 -7.77 40.43
N GLU A 72 15.89 -7.35 40.79
CA GLU A 72 15.12 -8.04 41.81
C GLU A 72 14.22 -9.13 41.23
N VAL A 73 14.11 -10.25 41.97
CA VAL A 73 13.21 -11.37 41.63
C VAL A 73 11.77 -10.89 41.43
N ASN A 74 11.31 -9.98 42.29
CA ASN A 74 9.92 -9.49 42.26
C ASN A 74 9.63 -8.69 40.98
N GLN A 75 10.61 -7.94 40.44
CA GLN A 75 10.45 -7.18 39.21
C GLN A 75 10.22 -8.12 38.02
N LEU A 76 11.07 -9.16 37.89
CA LEU A 76 10.97 -10.15 36.84
C LEU A 76 9.70 -11.01 36.96
N GLU A 77 9.30 -11.37 38.19
CA GLU A 77 8.06 -12.11 38.43
C GLU A 77 6.82 -11.28 38.03
N SER A 78 6.80 -10.00 38.43
CA SER A 78 5.69 -9.09 38.05
C SER A 78 5.61 -8.91 36.53
N HIS A 79 6.72 -8.78 35.85
CA HIS A 79 6.78 -8.69 34.40
C HIS A 79 6.28 -9.98 33.71
N TYR A 80 6.69 -11.14 34.22
CA TYR A 80 6.20 -12.44 33.76
C TYR A 80 4.67 -12.55 33.91
N LEU A 81 4.15 -12.14 35.07
CA LEU A 81 2.70 -12.17 35.36
C LEU A 81 1.91 -11.19 34.50
N ALA A 82 2.53 -10.08 34.08
CA ALA A 82 1.94 -9.13 33.14
C ALA A 82 1.94 -9.65 31.69
N GLY A 83 2.54 -10.82 31.43
CA GLY A 83 2.59 -11.43 30.09
C GLY A 83 3.83 -11.05 29.27
N GLY A 84 4.81 -10.38 29.89
CA GLY A 84 6.05 -9.98 29.22
C GLY A 84 7.04 -11.14 29.03
N ASP A 85 7.96 -10.97 28.09
CA ASP A 85 9.08 -11.89 27.85
C ASP A 85 10.30 -11.51 28.70
N VAL A 86 10.41 -12.17 29.85
CA VAL A 86 11.48 -11.92 30.83
C VAL A 86 12.87 -12.23 30.25
N ASP A 87 12.99 -13.26 29.41
CA ASP A 87 14.29 -13.68 28.86
C ASP A 87 14.79 -12.65 27.84
N ASN A 88 13.92 -12.19 26.93
CA ASN A 88 14.23 -11.14 25.96
C ASN A 88 14.55 -9.81 26.63
N THR A 89 13.75 -9.41 27.62
CA THR A 89 13.95 -8.17 28.39
C THR A 89 15.29 -8.17 29.10
N VAL A 90 15.66 -9.28 29.77
CA VAL A 90 16.96 -9.40 30.46
C VAL A 90 18.11 -9.43 29.47
N ASP A 91 18.00 -10.15 28.36
CA ASP A 91 19.05 -10.18 27.33
C ASP A 91 19.27 -8.78 26.72
N ALA A 92 18.18 -8.01 26.54
CA ALA A 92 18.24 -6.59 26.14
C ALA A 92 18.95 -5.70 27.15
N LEU A 93 18.65 -5.86 28.44
CA LEU A 93 19.32 -5.12 29.51
C LEU A 93 20.82 -5.44 29.57
N ILE A 94 21.20 -6.72 29.39
CA ILE A 94 22.60 -7.13 29.32
C ILE A 94 23.30 -6.49 28.11
N ALA A 95 22.63 -6.47 26.96
CA ALA A 95 23.17 -5.84 25.75
C ALA A 95 23.34 -4.32 25.94
N ALA A 96 22.34 -3.64 26.52
CA ALA A 96 22.38 -2.21 26.83
C ALA A 96 23.53 -1.88 27.79
N HIS A 97 23.66 -2.66 28.86
CA HIS A 97 24.77 -2.48 29.84
C HIS A 97 26.15 -2.62 29.20
N ARG A 98 26.34 -3.61 28.33
CA ARG A 98 27.61 -3.80 27.60
C ARG A 98 27.89 -2.70 26.58
N ALA A 99 26.86 -2.08 26.06
CA ALA A 99 26.96 -0.97 25.12
C ALA A 99 27.04 0.41 25.79
N ASN A 100 27.07 0.46 27.14
CA ASN A 100 26.98 1.71 27.92
C ASN A 100 25.75 2.55 27.62
N ILE A 101 24.64 1.89 27.37
CA ILE A 101 23.32 2.54 27.15
C ILE A 101 22.56 2.51 28.47
N GLU A 102 22.07 3.65 28.90
CA GLU A 102 21.20 3.75 30.07
C GLU A 102 19.81 3.21 29.75
N LEU A 103 19.54 1.97 30.15
CA LEU A 103 18.25 1.33 30.05
C LEU A 103 17.85 0.74 31.41
N ASP A 104 16.87 1.35 32.03
CA ASP A 104 16.28 0.84 33.28
C ASP A 104 15.32 -0.31 32.99
N PHE A 105 15.19 -1.22 34.01
CA PHE A 105 14.27 -2.36 33.90
C PHE A 105 12.82 -1.93 33.67
N SER A 106 12.34 -0.87 34.32
CA SER A 106 10.98 -0.37 34.16
C SER A 106 10.70 0.05 32.73
N ARG A 107 11.69 0.70 32.08
CA ARG A 107 11.57 1.12 30.68
C ARG A 107 11.64 -0.07 29.71
N ALA A 108 12.55 -1.02 29.97
CA ALA A 108 12.64 -2.24 29.18
C ALA A 108 11.32 -3.06 29.25
N ALA A 109 10.79 -3.22 30.47
CA ALA A 109 9.51 -3.88 30.68
C ALA A 109 8.32 -3.15 29.98
N ALA A 110 8.32 -1.82 29.99
CA ALA A 110 7.30 -1.02 29.30
C ALA A 110 7.38 -1.18 27.78
N ILE A 111 8.58 -1.28 27.21
CA ILE A 111 8.80 -1.53 25.76
C ILE A 111 8.25 -2.91 25.37
N ASP A 112 8.58 -3.96 26.16
CA ASP A 112 8.15 -5.34 25.92
C ASP A 112 6.62 -5.46 26.03
N LEU A 113 6.03 -4.92 27.09
CA LEU A 113 4.57 -4.93 27.30
C LEU A 113 3.80 -4.09 26.26
N ALA A 114 4.47 -3.13 25.60
CA ALA A 114 3.92 -2.42 24.45
C ALA A 114 3.98 -3.26 23.16
N GLY A 115 4.47 -4.51 23.23
CA GLY A 115 4.55 -5.44 22.08
C GLY A 115 5.73 -5.18 21.15
N ARG A 116 6.80 -4.50 21.63
CA ARG A 116 8.02 -4.25 20.86
C ARG A 116 9.18 -5.11 21.36
N ASP A 117 10.01 -5.56 20.44
CA ASP A 117 11.22 -6.31 20.77
C ASP A 117 12.28 -5.37 21.36
N VAL A 118 12.51 -5.54 22.69
CA VAL A 118 13.48 -4.71 23.42
C VAL A 118 14.91 -5.00 22.98
N LEU A 119 15.22 -6.26 22.69
CA LEU A 119 16.58 -6.67 22.28
C LEU A 119 16.90 -6.12 20.89
N GLU A 120 15.97 -6.23 19.93
CA GLU A 120 16.14 -5.64 18.60
C GLU A 120 16.30 -4.11 18.70
N ALA A 121 15.54 -3.46 19.58
CA ALA A 121 15.64 -2.03 19.81
C ALA A 121 17.02 -1.60 20.30
N VAL A 122 17.57 -2.31 21.28
CA VAL A 122 18.92 -2.05 21.81
C VAL A 122 19.98 -2.34 20.74
N GLN A 123 19.87 -3.45 20.02
CA GLN A 123 20.80 -3.78 18.94
C GLN A 123 20.81 -2.73 17.85
N THR A 124 19.63 -2.27 17.43
CA THR A 124 19.47 -1.24 16.39
C THR A 124 19.94 0.14 16.88
N SER A 125 19.94 0.39 18.19
CA SER A 125 20.50 1.63 18.74
C SER A 125 22.04 1.65 18.71
N VAL A 126 22.69 0.47 18.72
CA VAL A 126 24.16 0.35 18.61
C VAL A 126 24.60 0.20 17.16
N THR A 127 23.87 -0.65 16.41
CA THR A 127 24.19 -0.96 15.03
C THR A 127 23.02 -0.52 14.15
N PRO A 128 23.17 0.55 13.37
CA PRO A 128 22.11 1.03 12.50
C PRO A 128 21.59 -0.07 11.57
N LYS A 129 20.26 -0.08 11.37
CA LYS A 129 19.56 -1.01 10.48
C LYS A 129 19.26 -0.30 9.16
N VAL A 130 19.41 -1.02 8.05
CA VAL A 130 19.00 -0.53 6.73
C VAL A 130 17.63 -1.11 6.39
N ILE A 131 16.68 -0.23 6.14
CA ILE A 131 15.32 -0.56 5.70
C ILE A 131 15.23 -0.27 4.22
N ARG A 132 14.82 -1.26 3.43
CA ARG A 132 14.55 -1.08 2.01
C ARG A 132 13.06 -0.80 1.81
N THR A 133 12.75 0.31 1.14
CA THR A 133 11.36 0.67 0.87
C THR A 133 10.78 -0.14 -0.30
N PRO A 134 9.46 -0.26 -0.40
CA PRO A 134 8.80 -0.67 -1.63
C PRO A 134 9.08 0.37 -2.74
N GLU A 135 8.70 0.03 -3.97
CA GLU A 135 8.77 0.95 -5.11
C GLU A 135 7.72 2.07 -4.95
N PHE A 136 8.19 3.30 -4.91
CA PHE A 136 7.33 4.49 -4.96
C PHE A 136 7.31 5.06 -6.36
N THR A 137 6.13 5.42 -6.84
CA THR A 137 5.95 6.03 -8.16
C THR A 137 5.57 7.49 -8.00
N GLY A 138 6.42 8.38 -8.49
CA GLY A 138 6.16 9.81 -8.59
C GLY A 138 6.02 10.23 -10.04
N VAL A 139 5.27 11.29 -10.32
CA VAL A 139 5.13 11.85 -11.68
C VAL A 139 5.76 13.23 -11.70
N ALA A 140 6.79 13.41 -12.53
CA ALA A 140 7.43 14.69 -12.75
C ALA A 140 6.52 15.66 -13.52
N GLN A 141 6.80 16.97 -13.49
CA GLN A 141 5.95 17.97 -14.16
C GLN A 141 5.83 17.79 -15.68
N ASN A 142 6.81 17.14 -16.30
CA ASN A 142 6.75 16.79 -17.72
C ASN A 142 5.83 15.58 -18.02
N GLY A 143 5.21 14.99 -17.00
CA GLY A 143 4.25 13.90 -17.12
C GLY A 143 4.86 12.50 -17.22
N VAL A 144 6.16 12.35 -16.97
CA VAL A 144 6.86 11.06 -16.95
C VAL A 144 6.85 10.49 -15.53
N GLU A 145 6.48 9.23 -15.40
CA GLU A 145 6.60 8.49 -14.15
C GLU A 145 8.05 8.18 -13.84
N VAL A 146 8.42 8.37 -12.58
CA VAL A 146 9.69 7.94 -12.02
C VAL A 146 9.41 6.99 -10.87
N LYS A 147 9.95 5.78 -10.95
CA LYS A 147 9.84 4.74 -9.96
C LYS A 147 11.11 4.70 -9.14
N VAL A 148 10.98 4.83 -7.83
CA VAL A 148 12.11 4.99 -6.91
C VAL A 148 12.03 3.96 -5.80
N ILE A 149 13.14 3.28 -5.53
CA ILE A 149 13.33 2.44 -4.35
C ILE A 149 14.43 3.09 -3.52
N THR A 150 14.15 3.33 -2.23
CA THR A 150 15.11 3.94 -1.32
C THR A 150 15.60 2.95 -0.25
N GLN A 151 16.78 3.19 0.26
CA GLN A 151 17.33 2.55 1.45
C GLN A 151 17.46 3.60 2.54
N ILE A 152 16.85 3.31 3.67
CA ILE A 152 16.81 4.22 4.81
C ILE A 152 17.67 3.60 5.90
N THR A 153 18.76 4.25 6.29
CA THR A 153 19.55 3.84 7.44
C THR A 153 18.97 4.49 8.69
N VAL A 154 18.49 3.64 9.60
CA VAL A 154 17.84 4.09 10.84
C VAL A 154 18.57 3.56 12.07
N GLN A 155 18.50 4.33 13.13
CA GLN A 155 18.96 3.98 14.46
C GLN A 155 17.79 4.09 15.44
N SER A 156 17.57 3.09 16.29
CA SER A 156 16.53 3.14 17.32
C SER A 156 16.87 4.19 18.39
N ASN A 157 15.87 4.98 18.72
CA ASN A 157 15.94 5.90 19.85
C ASN A 157 15.18 5.28 21.05
N ILE A 158 15.92 4.75 22.03
CA ILE A 158 15.36 4.05 23.19
C ILE A 158 14.43 4.94 24.01
N GLU A 159 14.66 6.25 24.02
CA GLU A 159 13.81 7.19 24.75
C GLU A 159 12.44 7.38 24.12
N ARG A 160 12.37 7.28 22.77
CA ARG A 160 11.16 7.50 21.98
C ARG A 160 10.46 6.21 21.56
N ILE A 161 10.98 5.05 21.92
CA ILE A 161 10.47 3.78 21.46
C ILE A 161 9.07 3.50 22.02
N VAL A 162 8.80 3.93 23.26
CA VAL A 162 7.46 3.88 23.85
C VAL A 162 6.66 5.07 23.35
N GLY A 163 5.61 4.81 22.59
CA GLY A 163 4.74 5.83 22.01
C GLY A 163 5.20 6.41 20.65
N GLY A 164 6.42 6.13 20.19
CA GLY A 164 6.88 6.52 18.87
C GLY A 164 6.31 5.63 17.78
N ALA A 165 6.14 6.18 16.58
CA ALA A 165 5.66 5.42 15.42
C ALA A 165 6.71 4.39 14.94
N GLY A 166 6.24 3.29 14.37
CA GLY A 166 7.07 2.18 13.91
C GLY A 166 7.73 2.40 12.55
N GLU A 167 8.37 1.34 12.06
CA GLU A 167 9.08 1.28 10.78
C GLU A 167 8.18 1.64 9.59
N ASP A 168 6.94 1.15 9.57
CA ASP A 168 5.98 1.42 8.49
C ASP A 168 5.69 2.93 8.34
N THR A 169 5.66 3.67 9.46
CA THR A 169 5.45 5.12 9.43
C THR A 169 6.66 5.85 8.83
N VAL A 170 7.88 5.38 9.13
CA VAL A 170 9.10 5.93 8.52
C VAL A 170 9.08 5.70 7.02
N ILE A 171 8.75 4.48 6.58
CA ILE A 171 8.63 4.12 5.16
C ILE A 171 7.59 5.00 4.47
N ALA A 172 6.40 5.16 5.07
CA ALA A 172 5.33 5.98 4.49
C ALA A 172 5.73 7.45 4.34
N ARG A 173 6.34 8.05 5.36
CA ARG A 173 6.79 9.45 5.31
C ARG A 173 7.90 9.67 4.29
N VAL A 174 8.88 8.76 4.23
CA VAL A 174 9.94 8.83 3.21
C VAL A 174 9.34 8.67 1.82
N GLY A 175 8.38 7.75 1.64
CA GLY A 175 7.68 7.59 0.37
C GLY A 175 6.95 8.85 -0.06
N GLU A 176 6.20 9.48 0.85
CA GLU A 176 5.51 10.75 0.60
C GLU A 176 6.49 11.86 0.19
N ALA A 177 7.59 11.99 0.93
CA ALA A 177 8.61 12.99 0.66
C ALA A 177 9.31 12.76 -0.69
N VAL A 178 9.59 11.51 -1.05
CA VAL A 178 10.17 11.14 -2.36
C VAL A 178 9.19 11.47 -3.48
N VAL A 179 7.93 11.06 -3.38
CA VAL A 179 6.89 11.33 -4.38
C VAL A 179 6.67 12.83 -4.56
N SER A 180 6.60 13.59 -3.45
CA SER A 180 6.48 15.05 -3.49
C SER A 180 7.68 15.69 -4.19
N THR A 181 8.90 15.27 -3.85
CA THR A 181 10.13 15.81 -4.44
C THR A 181 10.20 15.54 -5.94
N VAL A 182 9.83 14.32 -6.37
CA VAL A 182 9.73 13.98 -7.81
C VAL A 182 8.68 14.86 -8.49
N GLY A 183 7.52 15.06 -7.87
CA GLY A 183 6.43 15.89 -8.41
C GLY A 183 6.78 17.39 -8.56
N GLU A 184 7.70 17.91 -7.74
CA GLU A 184 8.20 19.28 -7.84
C GLU A 184 9.25 19.49 -8.93
N THR A 185 9.87 18.39 -9.41
CA THR A 185 10.93 18.44 -10.42
C THR A 185 10.34 18.66 -11.80
N ARG A 186 10.93 19.57 -12.59
CA ARG A 186 10.42 19.92 -13.93
C ARG A 186 10.60 18.78 -14.91
N GLU A 187 11.78 18.18 -14.94
CA GLU A 187 12.11 17.11 -15.86
C GLU A 187 12.55 15.85 -15.09
N HIS A 188 12.10 14.68 -15.53
CA HIS A 188 12.50 13.41 -14.94
C HIS A 188 14.02 13.16 -15.04
N THR A 189 14.71 13.77 -16.04
CA THR A 189 16.16 13.73 -16.23
C THR A 189 16.91 14.37 -15.07
N ASP A 190 16.41 15.48 -14.52
CA ASP A 190 17.05 16.18 -13.39
C ASP A 190 17.10 15.29 -12.15
N VAL A 191 16.07 14.45 -11.98
CA VAL A 191 15.99 13.47 -10.89
C VAL A 191 17.02 12.35 -11.06
N LEU A 192 17.19 11.87 -12.30
CA LEU A 192 18.12 10.80 -12.64
C LEU A 192 19.59 11.22 -12.56
N GLU A 193 19.87 12.46 -12.96
CA GLU A 193 21.24 13.01 -12.96
C GLU A 193 21.72 13.35 -11.53
N ASN A 194 20.79 13.78 -10.65
CA ASN A 194 21.11 14.22 -9.31
C ASN A 194 20.26 13.52 -8.21
N PRO A 195 20.36 12.19 -8.04
CA PRO A 195 19.60 11.47 -7.01
C PRO A 195 19.90 11.96 -5.58
N ASN A 196 21.11 12.45 -5.34
CA ASN A 196 21.51 13.00 -4.03
C ASN A 196 20.74 14.30 -3.65
N SER A 197 20.21 15.01 -4.62
CA SER A 197 19.39 16.21 -4.34
C SER A 197 18.07 15.83 -3.67
N ILE A 198 17.48 14.70 -4.08
CA ILE A 198 16.27 14.13 -3.48
C ILE A 198 16.58 13.67 -2.06
N SER A 199 17.65 12.88 -1.87
CA SER A 199 18.05 12.37 -0.55
C SER A 199 18.24 13.50 0.46
N LYS A 200 18.91 14.60 0.07
CA LYS A 200 19.10 15.78 0.93
C LYS A 200 17.78 16.47 1.25
N LYS A 201 16.94 16.72 0.24
CA LYS A 201 15.68 17.42 0.41
C LYS A 201 14.70 16.63 1.29
N VAL A 202 14.68 15.29 1.14
CA VAL A 202 13.89 14.38 1.98
C VAL A 202 14.43 14.36 3.42
N GLN A 203 15.75 14.37 3.60
CA GLN A 203 16.38 14.38 4.92
C GLN A 203 16.13 15.69 5.68
N GLU A 204 16.09 16.83 4.99
CA GLU A 204 15.83 18.16 5.57
C GLU A 204 14.40 18.31 6.12
N GLN A 205 13.46 17.45 5.71
CA GLN A 205 12.06 17.48 6.16
C GLN A 205 11.81 16.94 7.56
N GLY A 206 12.85 16.47 8.28
CA GLY A 206 12.72 16.03 9.68
C GLY A 206 11.80 14.82 9.88
N LEU A 207 11.78 13.89 8.93
CA LEU A 207 10.84 12.75 8.89
C LEU A 207 10.91 11.79 10.09
N GLY A 208 11.96 11.90 10.90
CA GLY A 208 12.16 11.11 12.12
C GLY A 208 11.35 11.60 13.33
N ASP A 209 10.73 12.77 13.27
CA ASP A 209 10.02 13.33 14.41
C ASP A 209 8.76 12.51 14.76
N GLY A 210 8.62 12.19 16.06
CA GLY A 210 7.52 11.36 16.56
C GLY A 210 7.61 9.87 16.18
N THR A 211 8.75 9.42 15.64
CA THR A 211 9.03 8.00 15.40
C THR A 211 9.98 7.44 16.45
N ALA A 212 9.97 6.10 16.59
CA ALA A 212 10.92 5.36 17.43
C ALA A 212 12.35 5.34 16.87
N TYR A 213 12.54 5.91 15.68
CA TYR A 213 13.80 5.85 14.93
C TYR A 213 14.35 7.24 14.65
N THR A 214 15.68 7.34 14.66
CA THR A 214 16.43 8.46 14.11
C THR A 214 16.92 8.06 12.72
N ILE A 215 16.62 8.84 11.70
CA ILE A 215 17.07 8.58 10.33
C ILE A 215 18.48 9.15 10.19
N LEU A 216 19.45 8.29 9.84
CA LEU A 216 20.84 8.66 9.64
C LEU A 216 21.12 9.05 8.19
N SER A 217 20.62 8.26 7.23
CA SER A 217 20.72 8.55 5.80
C SER A 217 19.51 8.00 5.05
N ILE A 218 19.25 8.62 3.91
CA ILE A 218 18.25 8.16 2.95
C ILE A 218 18.98 8.11 1.61
N ASP A 219 19.16 6.91 1.07
CA ASP A 219 19.90 6.68 -0.16
C ASP A 219 18.96 6.09 -1.22
N ILE A 220 19.10 6.54 -2.46
CA ILE A 220 18.33 5.98 -3.58
C ILE A 220 19.05 4.71 -4.03
N ALA A 221 18.39 3.56 -3.85
CA ALA A 221 18.92 2.27 -4.23
C ALA A 221 18.70 1.98 -5.72
N GLU A 222 17.54 2.36 -6.24
CA GLU A 222 17.15 2.11 -7.62
C GLU A 222 16.19 3.17 -8.11
N MET A 223 16.37 3.60 -9.35
CA MET A 223 15.49 4.54 -10.02
C MET A 223 15.24 4.07 -11.45
N ARG A 224 13.96 4.04 -11.83
CA ARG A 224 13.52 3.61 -13.17
C ARG A 224 12.55 4.63 -13.73
N ILE A 225 12.58 4.79 -15.06
CA ILE A 225 11.59 5.58 -15.79
C ILE A 225 10.40 4.67 -16.07
N GLY A 226 9.21 5.16 -15.76
CA GLY A 226 7.94 4.54 -16.11
C GLY A 226 7.34 5.13 -17.37
N ASP A 227 6.02 5.13 -17.43
CA ASP A 227 5.25 5.61 -18.57
C ASP A 227 5.19 7.14 -18.62
N ASN A 228 5.01 7.67 -19.82
CA ASN A 228 4.67 9.09 -19.99
C ASN A 228 3.15 9.25 -19.97
N ILE A 229 2.61 9.59 -18.79
CA ILE A 229 1.17 9.74 -18.57
C ILE A 229 0.60 10.89 -19.42
N LYS A 230 1.33 11.99 -19.53
CA LYS A 230 0.91 13.15 -20.32
C LYS A 230 0.77 12.77 -21.80
N ALA A 231 1.76 12.08 -22.37
CA ALA A 231 1.67 11.65 -23.76
C ALA A 231 0.52 10.66 -23.99
N LYS A 232 0.26 9.75 -23.05
CA LYS A 232 -0.91 8.84 -23.12
C LYS A 232 -2.23 9.61 -23.10
N LEU A 233 -2.39 10.56 -22.20
CA LEU A 233 -3.58 11.39 -22.11
C LEU A 233 -3.77 12.26 -23.36
N ASP A 234 -2.70 12.81 -23.93
CA ASP A 234 -2.76 13.59 -25.16
C ASP A 234 -3.17 12.74 -26.37
N ILE A 235 -2.71 11.48 -26.46
CA ILE A 235 -3.14 10.51 -27.46
C ILE A 235 -4.62 10.13 -27.29
N GLU A 236 -5.03 9.82 -26.06
CA GLU A 236 -6.45 9.49 -25.76
C GLU A 236 -7.38 10.66 -26.11
N LYS A 237 -6.96 11.89 -25.77
CA LYS A 237 -7.71 13.09 -26.09
C LYS A 237 -7.81 13.30 -27.61
N ALA A 238 -6.69 13.16 -28.34
CA ALA A 238 -6.68 13.25 -29.80
C ALA A 238 -7.56 12.19 -30.45
N ASN A 239 -7.56 10.96 -29.95
CA ASN A 239 -8.43 9.89 -30.40
C ASN A 239 -9.90 10.21 -30.16
N ALA A 240 -10.24 10.70 -28.96
CA ALA A 240 -11.60 11.12 -28.63
C ALA A 240 -12.07 12.30 -29.51
N ASP A 241 -11.24 13.31 -29.74
CA ASP A 241 -11.54 14.43 -30.61
C ASP A 241 -11.76 13.97 -32.06
N MET A 242 -10.96 13.00 -32.55
CA MET A 242 -11.11 12.40 -33.87
C MET A 242 -12.43 11.61 -33.98
N GLU A 243 -12.82 10.85 -32.97
CA GLU A 243 -14.09 10.11 -32.92
C GLU A 243 -15.30 11.06 -32.94
N VAL A 244 -15.25 12.14 -32.14
CA VAL A 244 -16.26 13.19 -32.14
C VAL A 244 -16.38 13.87 -33.51
N ALA A 245 -15.25 14.20 -34.13
CA ALA A 245 -15.23 14.79 -35.49
C ALA A 245 -15.81 13.85 -36.52
N GLN A 246 -15.49 12.56 -36.44
CA GLN A 246 -16.03 11.53 -37.38
C GLN A 246 -17.52 11.32 -37.16
N ALA A 247 -18.02 11.31 -35.94
CA ALA A 247 -19.44 11.25 -35.61
C ALA A 247 -20.18 12.47 -36.15
N ALA A 248 -19.62 13.68 -35.99
CA ALA A 248 -20.18 14.91 -36.53
C ALA A 248 -20.23 14.91 -38.07
N ALA A 249 -19.16 14.41 -38.73
CA ALA A 249 -19.13 14.28 -40.19
C ALA A 249 -20.18 13.26 -40.71
N SER A 250 -20.31 12.12 -40.03
CA SER A 250 -21.32 11.10 -40.38
C SER A 250 -22.73 11.61 -40.20
N LYS A 251 -22.98 12.39 -39.13
CA LYS A 251 -24.30 13.07 -38.91
C LYS A 251 -24.60 14.05 -40.03
N ARG A 252 -23.66 14.93 -40.40
CA ARG A 252 -23.86 15.88 -41.52
C ARG A 252 -24.12 15.15 -42.84
N LYS A 253 -23.42 14.03 -43.10
CA LYS A 253 -23.68 13.21 -44.29
C LYS A 253 -25.06 12.61 -44.27
N ALA A 254 -25.53 12.10 -43.13
CA ALA A 254 -26.87 11.55 -42.99
C ALA A 254 -27.96 12.64 -43.19
N GLU A 255 -27.75 13.85 -42.61
CA GLU A 255 -28.63 15.00 -42.80
C GLU A 255 -28.69 15.45 -44.27
N ALA A 256 -27.57 15.48 -44.97
CA ALA A 256 -27.51 15.82 -46.40
C ALA A 256 -28.24 14.77 -47.25
N ILE A 257 -28.08 13.47 -46.97
CA ILE A 257 -28.83 12.40 -47.67
C ILE A 257 -30.32 12.50 -47.37
N ALA A 258 -30.70 12.79 -46.12
CA ALA A 258 -32.11 12.97 -45.78
C ALA A 258 -32.74 14.14 -46.52
N LEU A 259 -32.04 15.28 -46.61
CA LEU A 259 -32.50 16.46 -47.35
C LEU A 259 -32.58 16.17 -48.86
N GLU A 260 -31.64 15.42 -49.45
CA GLU A 260 -31.73 14.99 -50.85
C GLU A 260 -32.93 14.11 -51.10
N GLN A 261 -33.24 13.16 -50.20
CA GLN A 261 -34.41 12.30 -50.31
C GLN A 261 -35.72 13.12 -50.17
N GLU A 262 -35.75 14.10 -49.27
CA GLU A 262 -36.87 14.99 -49.10
C GLU A 262 -37.12 15.85 -50.36
N ASN A 263 -36.04 16.42 -50.91
CA ASN A 263 -36.14 17.16 -52.17
C ASN A 263 -36.60 16.28 -53.35
N ARG A 264 -36.07 15.04 -53.46
CA ARG A 264 -36.54 14.09 -54.47
C ARG A 264 -38.01 13.74 -54.27
N ALA A 265 -38.47 13.54 -53.06
CA ALA A 265 -39.87 13.28 -52.77
C ALA A 265 -40.79 14.48 -53.16
N ALA A 266 -40.29 15.71 -52.90
CA ALA A 266 -41.00 16.94 -53.29
C ALA A 266 -41.11 17.07 -54.83
N VAL A 267 -40.04 16.74 -55.59
CA VAL A 267 -40.01 16.74 -57.03
C VAL A 267 -41.05 15.70 -57.60
N VAL A 268 -40.98 14.46 -57.08
CA VAL A 268 -41.90 13.39 -57.48
C VAL A 268 -43.36 13.74 -57.15
N ALA A 269 -43.61 14.41 -56.02
CA ALA A 269 -44.95 14.91 -55.65
C ALA A 269 -45.42 15.97 -56.62
N ALA A 270 -44.56 16.93 -57.01
CA ALA A 270 -44.88 17.95 -57.99
C ALA A 270 -45.12 17.37 -59.39
N GLU A 271 -44.28 16.38 -59.80
CA GLU A 271 -44.46 15.67 -61.07
C GLU A 271 -45.80 14.89 -61.10
N ALA A 272 -46.21 14.32 -59.93
CA ALA A 272 -47.52 13.62 -59.84
C ALA A 272 -48.74 14.55 -59.89
N GLU A 273 -48.56 15.83 -59.59
CA GLU A 273 -49.65 16.81 -59.73
C GLU A 273 -49.99 17.16 -61.23
N VAL A 274 -48.99 17.06 -62.10
CA VAL A 274 -49.22 17.39 -63.55
C VAL A 274 -50.21 16.44 -64.18
N PRO A 275 -50.12 15.11 -64.09
CA PRO A 275 -51.16 14.20 -64.63
C PRO A 275 -52.53 14.40 -64.00
N ARG A 276 -52.60 14.73 -62.71
CA ARG A 276 -53.85 15.01 -61.99
C ARG A 276 -54.50 16.28 -62.51
N ALA A 277 -53.72 17.33 -62.76
CA ALA A 277 -54.24 18.57 -63.36
C ALA A 277 -54.73 18.36 -64.79
N LEU A 278 -53.98 17.53 -65.54
CA LEU A 278 -54.38 17.14 -66.90
C LEU A 278 -55.71 16.35 -66.93
N SER A 279 -55.85 15.37 -66.04
CA SER A 279 -57.13 14.61 -65.90
C SER A 279 -58.33 15.52 -65.58
N ARG A 280 -58.11 16.48 -64.63
CA ARG A 280 -59.18 17.46 -64.30
C ARG A 280 -59.53 18.36 -65.48
N ALA A 281 -58.56 18.87 -66.25
CA ALA A 281 -58.72 19.71 -67.39
C ALA A 281 -59.47 18.98 -68.55
N LEU A 282 -59.24 17.66 -68.70
CA LEU A 282 -59.98 16.79 -69.63
C LEU A 282 -61.42 16.56 -69.16
N GLU A 283 -61.61 16.29 -67.84
CA GLU A 283 -62.96 16.08 -67.28
C GLU A 283 -63.85 17.34 -67.36
N GLU A 284 -63.27 18.51 -67.12
CA GLU A 284 -63.90 19.83 -67.14
C GLU A 284 -64.12 20.36 -68.60
N GLY A 285 -63.58 19.65 -69.62
CA GLY A 285 -63.70 20.04 -71.00
C GLY A 285 -62.86 21.23 -71.46
N ASN A 286 -61.96 21.64 -70.61
CA ASN A 286 -61.01 22.73 -70.88
C ASN A 286 -59.81 22.32 -71.76
N LEU A 287 -59.57 21.00 -71.93
CA LEU A 287 -58.59 20.42 -72.83
C LEU A 287 -59.17 19.43 -73.79
N GLY A 288 -58.92 19.64 -75.09
CA GLY A 288 -59.38 18.68 -76.13
C GLY A 288 -58.41 17.52 -76.31
N VAL A 289 -58.94 16.35 -76.76
CA VAL A 289 -58.08 15.15 -76.99
C VAL A 289 -56.92 15.44 -77.96
N MET A 290 -57.16 16.31 -78.98
CA MET A 290 -56.15 16.72 -79.93
C MET A 290 -55.03 17.61 -79.29
N ASP A 291 -55.41 18.40 -78.30
CA ASP A 291 -54.45 19.26 -77.62
C ASP A 291 -53.64 18.46 -76.61
N TYR A 292 -54.18 17.40 -76.01
CA TYR A 292 -53.41 16.43 -75.21
C TYR A 292 -52.36 15.69 -76.09
N CYS A 293 -52.76 15.20 -77.31
CA CYS A 293 -51.79 14.55 -78.21
C CYS A 293 -50.68 15.50 -78.66
N LYS A 294 -50.98 16.80 -78.88
CA LYS A 294 -49.94 17.79 -79.21
C LYS A 294 -48.95 18.01 -78.03
N MET A 295 -49.49 18.07 -76.83
CA MET A 295 -48.65 18.25 -75.62
C MET A 295 -47.80 17.04 -75.35
N GLU A 296 -48.26 15.80 -75.54
CA GLU A 296 -47.52 14.57 -75.44
C GLU A 296 -46.35 14.51 -76.48
N ASN A 297 -46.62 14.97 -77.73
CA ASN A 297 -45.55 15.07 -78.71
C ASN A 297 -44.47 16.11 -78.36
N VAL A 298 -44.86 17.27 -77.80
CA VAL A 298 -43.91 18.29 -77.35
C VAL A 298 -43.10 17.76 -76.17
N GLN A 299 -43.68 17.03 -75.24
CA GLN A 299 -42.99 16.45 -74.10
C GLN A 299 -42.02 15.36 -74.51
N SER A 300 -42.39 14.51 -75.47
CA SER A 300 -41.53 13.49 -76.07
C SER A 300 -40.33 14.10 -76.82
N ASP A 301 -40.56 15.21 -77.58
CA ASP A 301 -39.52 15.92 -78.32
C ASP A 301 -38.54 16.60 -77.31
N THR A 302 -39.03 17.15 -76.16
CA THR A 302 -38.22 17.74 -75.13
C THR A 302 -37.38 16.67 -74.42
N ALA A 303 -37.96 15.54 -74.03
CA ALA A 303 -37.28 14.42 -73.45
C ALA A 303 -36.15 13.83 -74.34
N MET A 304 -36.41 13.77 -75.64
CA MET A 304 -35.44 13.34 -76.64
C MET A 304 -34.30 14.34 -76.76
N ARG A 305 -34.54 15.63 -76.70
CA ARG A 305 -33.49 16.67 -76.69
C ARG A 305 -32.69 16.66 -75.43
N GLU A 306 -33.25 16.45 -74.23
CA GLU A 306 -32.54 16.30 -72.96
C GLU A 306 -31.67 15.05 -72.97
N SER A 307 -32.08 13.93 -73.50
CA SER A 307 -31.29 12.72 -73.60
C SER A 307 -30.04 12.91 -74.49
N ILE A 308 -30.16 13.65 -75.61
CA ILE A 308 -29.10 13.97 -76.56
C ILE A 308 -28.08 14.92 -75.83
N ALA A 309 -28.58 15.94 -75.10
CA ALA A 309 -27.72 16.87 -74.38
C ALA A 309 -26.91 16.20 -73.29
N HIS A 310 -27.43 15.16 -72.60
CA HIS A 310 -26.72 14.38 -71.61
C HIS A 310 -25.72 13.36 -72.18
N GLU A 311 -25.85 12.98 -73.45
CA GLU A 311 -24.89 12.11 -74.13
C GLU A 311 -23.60 12.89 -74.53
N ASP A 312 -23.76 14.21 -74.82
CA ASP A 312 -22.63 15.07 -75.21
C ASP A 312 -21.75 15.55 -73.97
N GLU A 313 -22.19 15.34 -72.72
CA GLU A 313 -21.45 15.69 -71.46
C GLU A 313 -20.65 14.50 -70.90
N LYS A 314 -20.61 13.33 -71.47
CA LYS A 314 -19.78 12.19 -71.08
C LYS A 314 -18.56 12.03 -71.97
#